data_d2b39f529663b01553533cf6fdc18f7c
#
_entry.id   d2b39f529663b01553533cf6fdc18f7c
#
_cell.length_a   1.000
_cell.length_b   1.000
_cell.length_c   1.000
_cell.angle_alpha   90.00
_cell.angle_beta   90.00
_cell.angle_gamma   90.00
#
_symmetry.space_group_name_H-M   'P 1'
#
loop_
_entity.id
_entity.type
_entity.pdbx_description
1 polymer ?
#
loop_
_entity_poly.entity_id
_entity_poly.type
_entity_poly.pdbx_seq_one_letter_code
_entity_poly.pdbx_strand_id
1 'polypeptide(L)'
;SPGPDHCLNESDNMHIVELRCPSYPLWEQVALPRAVARVRPDLLHCTSNTAPVKCPVPLVLTLHDIIFLEKRQSSSRSLYQEMGWHYRRLVVPRILSECRKIITVSNFECNRIREALNLPKDRLTAVYNGYSPHFRQMPPAPEIVHKYIPSDDYLFFLGNTDPKKNAPRVLKAYGLYLRQSKH
;
A
#
# COMPACT_ATOMS: atom_id res chain seq x y z
N SER A 1 13.53 -7.61 -0.62
CA SER A 1 14.81 -7.87 -1.31
C SER A 1 15.27 -6.60 -1.96
N PRO A 2 16.56 -6.29 -1.96
CA PRO A 2 17.08 -5.12 -2.63
C PRO A 2 16.76 -5.24 -4.12
N GLY A 3 16.00 -4.26 -4.62
CA GLY A 3 15.80 -4.08 -6.06
C GLY A 3 16.94 -3.25 -6.66
N PRO A 4 16.96 -3.05 -7.98
CA PRO A 4 17.92 -2.15 -8.63
C PRO A 4 17.64 -0.67 -8.30
N ASP A 5 16.54 -0.36 -7.65
CA ASP A 5 16.12 0.99 -7.28
C ASP A 5 16.74 1.41 -5.95
N HIS A 6 17.59 2.41 -6.00
CA HIS A 6 18.19 3.07 -4.84
C HIS A 6 17.42 4.36 -4.49
N CYS A 7 16.12 4.23 -4.25
CA CYS A 7 15.27 5.39 -3.92
C CYS A 7 15.45 5.91 -2.48
N LEU A 8 16.18 5.18 -1.64
CA LEU A 8 16.51 5.62 -0.29
C LEU A 8 18.02 5.80 -0.18
N ASN A 9 18.42 6.97 0.30
CA ASN A 9 19.82 7.28 0.62
C ASN A 9 19.99 7.42 2.11
N GLU A 10 21.12 6.98 2.63
CA GLU A 10 21.50 7.25 4.02
C GLU A 10 21.75 8.75 4.24
N SER A 11 21.50 9.20 5.43
CA SER A 11 21.81 10.57 5.91
C SER A 11 22.22 10.52 7.37
N ASP A 12 22.63 11.65 7.93
CA ASP A 12 23.04 11.75 9.34
C ASP A 12 21.97 11.21 10.31
N ASN A 13 20.68 11.29 9.92
CA ASN A 13 19.56 10.87 10.72
C ASN A 13 18.85 9.60 10.19
N MET A 14 19.37 8.97 9.13
CA MET A 14 18.75 7.81 8.51
C MET A 14 19.79 6.77 8.11
N HIS A 15 19.70 5.59 8.72
CA HIS A 15 20.53 4.44 8.42
C HIS A 15 19.71 3.32 7.78
N ILE A 16 20.22 2.73 6.72
CA ILE A 16 19.56 1.66 5.98
C ILE A 16 20.11 0.31 6.45
N VAL A 17 19.24 -0.54 6.99
CA VAL A 17 19.58 -1.91 7.38
C VAL A 17 18.92 -2.89 6.42
N GLU A 18 19.70 -3.52 5.55
CA GLU A 18 19.22 -4.55 4.65
C GLU A 18 19.09 -5.90 5.35
N LEU A 19 17.89 -6.47 5.29
CA LEU A 19 17.64 -7.81 5.81
C LEU A 19 17.30 -8.76 4.66
N ARG A 20 18.21 -9.71 4.38
CA ARG A 20 18.01 -10.74 3.37
C ARG A 20 17.27 -11.93 3.95
N CYS A 21 16.18 -12.34 3.29
CA CYS A 21 15.39 -13.49 3.72
C CYS A 21 14.70 -14.14 2.52
N PRO A 22 14.54 -15.47 2.47
CA PRO A 22 13.99 -16.17 1.31
C PRO A 22 12.50 -15.93 1.08
N SER A 23 11.76 -15.47 2.11
CA SER A 23 10.34 -15.17 1.95
C SER A 23 9.90 -14.01 2.85
N TYR A 24 8.84 -13.31 2.43
CA TYR A 24 8.28 -12.19 3.19
C TYR A 24 7.85 -12.59 4.62
N PRO A 25 7.12 -13.70 4.85
CA PRO A 25 6.76 -14.10 6.21
C PRO A 25 7.98 -14.35 7.13
N LEU A 26 9.03 -14.98 6.63
CA LEU A 26 10.26 -15.20 7.39
C LEU A 26 11.00 -13.88 7.63
N TRP A 27 11.01 -13.00 6.64
CA TRP A 27 11.58 -11.67 6.80
C TRP A 27 10.86 -10.90 7.92
N GLU A 28 9.54 -10.84 7.87
CA GLU A 28 8.75 -10.06 8.83
C GLU A 28 8.69 -10.70 10.21
N GLN A 29 8.54 -12.03 10.31
CA GLN A 29 8.32 -12.69 11.60
C GLN A 29 9.61 -13.13 12.31
N VAL A 30 10.73 -13.17 11.60
CA VAL A 30 11.99 -13.68 12.15
C VAL A 30 13.14 -12.69 11.98
N ALA A 31 13.44 -12.25 10.76
CA ALA A 31 14.59 -11.39 10.50
C ALA A 31 14.40 -10.00 11.09
N LEU A 32 13.22 -9.39 10.88
CA LEU A 32 12.90 -8.06 11.39
C LEU A 32 12.93 -7.98 12.94
N PRO A 33 12.26 -8.86 13.71
CA PRO A 33 12.35 -8.83 15.17
C PRO A 33 13.78 -9.01 15.71
N ARG A 34 14.59 -9.86 15.04
CA ARG A 34 15.99 -10.03 15.41
C ARG A 34 16.82 -8.77 15.16
N ALA A 35 16.59 -8.09 14.06
CA ALA A 35 17.24 -6.81 13.77
C ALA A 35 16.83 -5.75 14.79
N VAL A 36 15.53 -5.64 15.10
CA VAL A 36 14.99 -4.73 16.11
C VAL A 36 15.61 -5.01 17.50
N ALA A 37 15.71 -6.28 17.90
CA ALA A 37 16.35 -6.65 19.16
C ALA A 37 17.85 -6.28 19.22
N ARG A 38 18.53 -6.25 18.07
CA ARG A 38 19.94 -5.87 17.96
C ARG A 38 20.11 -4.35 17.97
N VAL A 39 19.29 -3.64 17.18
CA VAL A 39 19.34 -2.16 17.06
C VAL A 39 18.78 -1.49 18.31
N ARG A 40 17.81 -2.10 18.98
CA ARG A 40 17.11 -1.60 20.18
C ARG A 40 16.50 -0.20 19.99
N PRO A 41 15.70 0.03 18.96
CA PRO A 41 15.02 1.31 18.80
C PRO A 41 13.96 1.50 19.89
N ASP A 42 13.53 2.74 20.10
CA ASP A 42 12.46 3.07 21.05
C ASP A 42 11.11 2.57 20.58
N LEU A 43 10.92 2.45 19.24
CA LEU A 43 9.71 1.93 18.66
C LEU A 43 9.98 1.34 17.26
N LEU A 44 9.10 0.41 16.83
CA LEU A 44 9.03 -0.06 15.45
C LEU A 44 7.76 0.47 14.77
N HIS A 45 7.90 1.12 13.62
CA HIS A 45 6.78 1.50 12.77
C HIS A 45 6.73 0.64 11.51
N CYS A 46 5.71 -0.20 11.39
CA CYS A 46 5.45 -0.98 10.19
C CYS A 46 4.43 -0.27 9.30
N THR A 47 4.81 -0.01 8.05
CA THR A 47 4.05 0.86 7.13
C THR A 47 3.22 0.12 6.07
N SER A 48 3.12 -1.22 6.15
CA SER A 48 2.54 -2.04 5.05
C SER A 48 1.53 -3.09 5.52
N ASN A 49 0.48 -2.69 6.24
CA ASN A 49 -0.64 -3.53 6.68
C ASN A 49 -0.27 -4.70 7.60
N THR A 50 0.97 -5.12 7.69
CA THR A 50 1.43 -6.25 8.52
C THR A 50 2.65 -5.87 9.34
N ALA A 51 2.92 -6.64 10.38
CA ALA A 51 4.04 -6.46 11.29
C ALA A 51 4.39 -7.80 11.96
N PRO A 52 5.52 -7.88 12.67
CA PRO A 52 5.82 -9.04 13.50
C PRO A 52 4.77 -9.26 14.58
N VAL A 53 4.30 -10.50 14.75
CA VAL A 53 3.36 -10.86 15.82
C VAL A 53 4.02 -10.71 17.21
N LYS A 54 5.33 -10.91 17.28
CA LYS A 54 6.12 -10.65 18.49
C LYS A 54 7.14 -9.57 18.19
N CYS A 55 6.99 -8.42 18.80
CA CYS A 55 7.91 -7.30 18.66
C CYS A 55 8.58 -7.00 20.02
N PRO A 56 9.93 -6.88 20.10
CA PRO A 56 10.61 -6.60 21.37
C PRO A 56 10.49 -5.15 21.83
N VAL A 57 9.89 -4.27 21.02
CA VAL A 57 9.71 -2.85 21.30
C VAL A 57 8.27 -2.42 20.99
N PRO A 58 7.80 -1.26 21.46
CA PRO A 58 6.48 -0.74 21.11
C PRO A 58 6.26 -0.71 19.60
N LEU A 59 5.08 -1.19 19.16
CA LEU A 59 4.73 -1.33 17.74
C LEU A 59 3.71 -0.28 17.33
N VAL A 60 3.97 0.43 16.25
CA VAL A 60 3.02 1.26 15.50
C VAL A 60 2.79 0.62 14.13
N LEU A 61 1.54 0.54 13.71
CA LEU A 61 1.16 -0.06 12.43
C LEU A 61 0.44 0.97 11.56
N THR A 62 0.84 1.13 10.30
CA THR A 62 -0.03 1.75 9.30
C THR A 62 -0.85 0.67 8.62
N LEU A 63 -2.15 0.68 8.88
CA LEU A 63 -3.14 -0.19 8.25
C LEU A 63 -3.89 0.62 7.18
N HIS A 64 -3.53 0.41 5.92
CA HIS A 64 -4.08 1.19 4.79
C HIS A 64 -5.54 0.84 4.49
N ASP A 65 -5.88 -0.44 4.58
CA ASP A 65 -7.21 -0.98 4.29
C ASP A 65 -7.44 -2.33 4.98
N ILE A 66 -8.68 -2.80 4.91
CA ILE A 66 -9.10 -4.12 5.39
C ILE A 66 -9.69 -4.98 4.28
N ILE A 67 -9.27 -4.77 3.03
CA ILE A 67 -9.73 -5.53 1.85
C ILE A 67 -9.53 -7.05 2.03
N PHE A 68 -8.53 -7.45 2.80
CA PHE A 68 -8.28 -8.86 3.11
C PHE A 68 -9.40 -9.51 3.96
N LEU A 69 -10.27 -8.74 4.60
CA LEU A 69 -11.45 -9.25 5.32
C LEU A 69 -12.68 -9.43 4.42
N GLU A 70 -12.70 -8.78 3.26
CA GLU A 70 -13.84 -8.86 2.34
C GLU A 70 -14.01 -10.26 1.75
N LYS A 71 -15.27 -10.57 1.40
CA LYS A 71 -15.57 -11.79 0.64
C LYS A 71 -14.88 -11.74 -0.72
N ARG A 72 -14.21 -12.82 -1.07
CA ARG A 72 -13.53 -12.93 -2.36
C ARG A 72 -14.54 -12.98 -3.50
N GLN A 73 -14.34 -12.12 -4.49
CA GLN A 73 -14.90 -12.35 -5.82
C GLN A 73 -13.97 -13.30 -6.58
N SER A 74 -14.54 -14.34 -7.17
CA SER A 74 -13.81 -15.33 -7.96
C SER A 74 -13.13 -14.66 -9.15
N SER A 75 -11.83 -14.50 -9.11
CA SER A 75 -10.98 -14.14 -10.24
C SER A 75 -9.71 -14.98 -10.17
N SER A 76 -9.19 -15.37 -11.33
CA SER A 76 -7.92 -16.10 -11.42
C SER A 76 -6.81 -15.27 -10.78
N ARG A 77 -6.27 -15.73 -9.65
CA ARG A 77 -5.18 -15.07 -8.92
C ARG A 77 -3.95 -15.95 -8.93
N SER A 78 -2.79 -15.32 -8.85
CA SER A 78 -1.55 -16.07 -8.65
C SER A 78 -1.51 -16.69 -7.25
N LEU A 79 -0.85 -17.82 -7.10
CA LEU A 79 -0.60 -18.48 -5.80
C LEU A 79 0.02 -17.51 -4.78
N TYR A 80 0.86 -16.60 -5.24
CA TYR A 80 1.48 -15.56 -4.41
C TYR A 80 0.45 -14.61 -3.79
N GLN A 81 -0.52 -14.13 -4.58
CA GLN A 81 -1.59 -13.26 -4.09
C GLN A 81 -2.48 -14.00 -3.09
N GLU A 82 -2.68 -15.29 -3.30
CA GLU A 82 -3.46 -16.15 -2.42
C GLU A 82 -2.78 -16.32 -1.06
N MET A 83 -1.49 -16.68 -1.07
CA MET A 83 -0.69 -16.78 0.15
C MET A 83 -0.66 -15.44 0.91
N GLY A 84 -0.47 -14.31 0.23
CA GLY A 84 -0.46 -12.99 0.83
C GLY A 84 -1.79 -12.63 1.49
N TRP A 85 -2.92 -13.04 0.91
CA TRP A 85 -4.24 -12.83 1.49
C TRP A 85 -4.45 -13.66 2.77
N HIS A 86 -4.11 -14.94 2.75
CA HIS A 86 -4.18 -15.80 3.94
C HIS A 86 -3.26 -15.32 5.05
N TYR A 87 -2.04 -14.90 4.68
CA TYR A 87 -1.08 -14.35 5.63
C TYR A 87 -1.64 -13.12 6.36
N ARG A 88 -2.23 -12.16 5.64
CA ARG A 88 -2.83 -10.96 6.26
C ARG A 88 -4.00 -11.33 7.18
N ARG A 89 -4.88 -12.22 6.77
CA ARG A 89 -6.00 -12.69 7.61
C ARG A 89 -5.53 -13.38 8.90
N LEU A 90 -4.39 -14.03 8.85
CA LEU A 90 -3.80 -14.70 10.00
C LEU A 90 -3.07 -13.72 10.92
N VAL A 91 -2.27 -12.84 10.36
CA VAL A 91 -1.33 -11.99 11.09
C VAL A 91 -2.00 -10.72 11.61
N VAL A 92 -2.79 -10.01 10.78
CA VAL A 92 -3.32 -8.70 11.15
C VAL A 92 -4.16 -8.73 12.43
N PRO A 93 -5.13 -9.64 12.63
CA PRO A 93 -5.89 -9.67 13.89
C PRO A 93 -5.01 -9.88 15.13
N ARG A 94 -3.88 -10.60 15.00
CA ARG A 94 -2.96 -10.86 16.11
C ARG A 94 -2.11 -9.66 16.46
N ILE A 95 -1.65 -8.92 15.47
CA ILE A 95 -0.79 -7.75 15.71
C ILE A 95 -1.58 -6.54 16.22
N LEU A 96 -2.86 -6.45 15.92
CA LEU A 96 -3.68 -5.31 16.34
C LEU A 96 -3.78 -5.17 17.87
N SER A 97 -3.79 -6.28 18.59
CA SER A 97 -3.74 -6.27 20.07
C SER A 97 -2.41 -5.76 20.60
N GLU A 98 -1.32 -6.05 19.90
CA GLU A 98 0.05 -5.69 20.28
C GLU A 98 0.44 -4.26 19.90
N CYS A 99 -0.27 -3.66 18.92
CA CYS A 99 0.05 -2.32 18.48
C CYS A 99 -0.23 -1.27 19.56
N ARG A 100 0.74 -0.43 19.83
CA ARG A 100 0.56 0.76 20.67
C ARG A 100 -0.35 1.78 20.02
N LYS A 101 -0.24 1.94 18.70
CA LYS A 101 -1.06 2.83 17.88
C LYS A 101 -1.24 2.24 16.48
N ILE A 102 -2.41 2.48 15.90
CA ILE A 102 -2.71 2.13 14.51
C ILE A 102 -2.97 3.42 13.76
N ILE A 103 -2.28 3.59 12.65
CA ILE A 103 -2.44 4.72 11.74
C ILE A 103 -3.20 4.21 10.52
N THR A 104 -4.11 5.01 9.98
CA THR A 104 -4.75 4.74 8.69
C THR A 104 -4.74 5.99 7.81
N VAL A 105 -5.01 5.84 6.52
CA VAL A 105 -4.73 6.87 5.52
C VAL A 105 -5.90 7.84 5.28
N SER A 106 -7.04 7.61 5.90
CA SER A 106 -8.21 8.50 5.80
C SER A 106 -9.20 8.31 6.95
N ASN A 107 -10.04 9.30 7.19
CA ASN A 107 -11.14 9.18 8.15
C ASN A 107 -12.16 8.12 7.72
N PHE A 108 -12.36 7.91 6.41
CA PHE A 108 -13.23 6.86 5.90
C PHE A 108 -12.72 5.48 6.33
N GLU A 109 -11.45 5.17 6.05
CA GLU A 109 -10.86 3.88 6.46
C GLU A 109 -10.76 3.77 8.00
N CYS A 110 -10.52 4.87 8.70
CA CYS A 110 -10.49 4.88 10.16
C CYS A 110 -11.83 4.38 10.76
N ASN A 111 -12.95 4.90 10.27
CA ASN A 111 -14.27 4.47 10.71
C ASN A 111 -14.54 3.01 10.32
N ARG A 112 -14.24 2.65 9.08
CA ARG A 112 -14.44 1.31 8.55
C ARG A 112 -13.63 0.25 9.30
N ILE A 113 -12.35 0.51 9.57
CA ILE A 113 -11.46 -0.37 10.32
C ILE A 113 -11.96 -0.51 11.76
N ARG A 114 -12.34 0.61 12.40
CA ARG A 114 -12.85 0.61 13.77
C ARG A 114 -14.09 -0.25 13.92
N GLU A 115 -15.05 -0.10 13.01
CA GLU A 115 -16.29 -0.87 13.02
C GLU A 115 -16.06 -2.35 12.72
N ALA A 116 -15.30 -2.66 11.68
CA ALA A 116 -15.05 -4.04 11.25
C ALA A 116 -14.24 -4.86 12.26
N LEU A 117 -13.36 -4.21 13.03
CA LEU A 117 -12.44 -4.86 13.96
C LEU A 117 -12.74 -4.53 15.43
N ASN A 118 -13.84 -3.81 15.69
CA ASN A 118 -14.30 -3.39 17.03
C ASN A 118 -13.18 -2.75 17.87
N LEU A 119 -12.44 -1.79 17.27
CA LEU A 119 -11.31 -1.15 17.91
C LEU A 119 -11.72 0.14 18.65
N PRO A 120 -11.13 0.44 19.83
CA PRO A 120 -11.33 1.69 20.53
C PRO A 120 -10.88 2.92 19.71
N LYS A 121 -11.55 4.06 19.89
CA LYS A 121 -11.24 5.31 19.16
C LYS A 121 -9.80 5.79 19.38
N ASP A 122 -9.30 5.65 20.57
CA ASP A 122 -7.95 6.10 20.98
C ASP A 122 -6.82 5.27 20.35
N ARG A 123 -7.13 4.06 19.86
CA ARG A 123 -6.16 3.17 19.19
C ARG A 123 -5.91 3.52 17.74
N LEU A 124 -6.85 4.16 17.06
CA LEU A 124 -6.74 4.55 15.65
C LEU A 124 -6.57 6.05 15.48
N THR A 125 -5.76 6.43 14.49
CA THR A 125 -5.61 7.81 14.05
C THR A 125 -5.52 7.85 12.53
N ALA A 126 -6.28 8.75 11.89
CA ALA A 126 -6.15 8.99 10.47
C ALA A 126 -5.03 10.01 10.21
N VAL A 127 -4.07 9.61 9.39
CA VAL A 127 -3.00 10.46 8.88
C VAL A 127 -3.05 10.36 7.36
N TYR A 128 -3.46 11.43 6.70
CA TYR A 128 -3.60 11.45 5.25
C TYR A 128 -2.23 11.35 4.57
N ASN A 129 -2.20 10.65 3.44
CA ASN A 129 -0.99 10.59 2.64
C ASN A 129 -0.63 11.98 2.11
N GLY A 130 0.63 12.34 2.20
CA GLY A 130 1.18 13.48 1.51
C GLY A 130 1.43 13.19 0.02
N TYR A 131 1.84 14.18 -0.69
CA TYR A 131 2.30 14.08 -2.07
C TYR A 131 3.69 14.72 -2.22
N SER A 132 4.45 14.19 -3.17
CA SER A 132 5.77 14.74 -3.45
C SER A 132 5.67 16.17 -4.03
N PRO A 133 6.55 17.11 -3.64
CA PRO A 133 6.64 18.43 -4.27
C PRO A 133 6.85 18.39 -5.80
N HIS A 134 7.28 17.26 -6.34
CA HIS A 134 7.37 17.03 -7.78
C HIS A 134 5.98 16.92 -8.46
N PHE A 135 4.93 16.51 -7.72
CA PHE A 135 3.54 16.59 -8.20
C PHE A 135 3.01 18.00 -8.08
N ARG A 136 3.42 18.85 -8.98
CA ARG A 136 2.95 20.23 -9.13
C ARG A 136 2.51 20.47 -10.57
N GLN A 137 1.68 21.49 -10.76
CA GLN A 137 1.34 21.91 -12.11
C GLN A 137 2.64 22.34 -12.83
N MET A 138 2.97 21.59 -13.85
CA MET A 138 4.12 21.86 -14.72
C MET A 138 3.63 22.51 -16.01
N PRO A 139 4.46 23.31 -16.68
CA PRO A 139 4.16 23.72 -18.05
C PRO A 139 3.90 22.50 -18.92
N PRO A 140 3.00 22.60 -19.92
CA PRO A 140 2.81 21.52 -20.89
C PRO A 140 4.15 21.08 -21.51
N ALA A 141 4.36 19.79 -21.63
CA ALA A 141 5.53 19.20 -22.26
C ALA A 141 5.05 18.28 -23.42
N PRO A 142 4.58 18.87 -24.53
CA PRO A 142 3.99 18.14 -25.64
C PRO A 142 4.95 17.11 -26.23
N GLU A 143 6.24 17.37 -26.19
CA GLU A 143 7.27 16.44 -26.67
C GLU A 143 7.28 15.10 -25.88
N ILE A 144 6.89 15.13 -24.59
CA ILE A 144 6.76 13.93 -23.78
C ILE A 144 5.50 13.17 -24.18
N VAL A 145 4.40 13.88 -24.38
CA VAL A 145 3.10 13.29 -24.79
C VAL A 145 3.22 12.71 -26.19
N HIS A 146 3.76 13.45 -27.14
CA HIS A 146 3.92 13.04 -28.55
C HIS A 146 4.83 11.82 -28.73
N LYS A 147 5.71 11.53 -27.77
CA LYS A 147 6.47 10.27 -27.74
C LYS A 147 5.58 9.03 -27.68
N TYR A 148 4.40 9.16 -27.08
CA TYR A 148 3.48 8.03 -26.84
C TYR A 148 2.20 8.14 -27.68
N ILE A 149 1.76 9.36 -27.97
CA ILE A 149 0.47 9.64 -28.61
C ILE A 149 0.69 10.75 -29.65
N PRO A 150 0.31 10.54 -30.93
CA PRO A 150 0.50 11.55 -31.99
C PRO A 150 -0.59 12.66 -32.00
N SER A 151 -1.26 12.90 -30.88
CA SER A 151 -2.36 13.86 -30.75
C SER A 151 -2.25 14.66 -29.48
N ASP A 152 -2.68 15.92 -29.51
CA ASP A 152 -2.81 16.77 -28.33
C ASP A 152 -4.07 16.43 -27.51
N ASP A 153 -5.07 15.84 -28.15
CA ASP A 153 -6.31 15.41 -27.51
C ASP A 153 -6.24 13.96 -27.10
N TYR A 154 -6.24 13.70 -25.80
CA TYR A 154 -6.23 12.36 -25.26
C TYR A 154 -6.98 12.25 -23.93
N LEU A 155 -7.45 11.05 -23.63
CA LEU A 155 -7.97 10.68 -22.32
C LEU A 155 -6.97 9.75 -21.62
N PHE A 156 -6.54 10.15 -20.44
CA PHE A 156 -5.62 9.37 -19.65
C PHE A 156 -6.36 8.53 -18.61
N PHE A 157 -6.13 7.23 -18.59
CA PHE A 157 -6.68 6.31 -17.61
C PHE A 157 -5.57 5.51 -16.92
N LEU A 158 -5.37 5.77 -15.62
CA LEU A 158 -4.45 5.01 -14.81
C LEU A 158 -5.13 3.74 -14.27
N GLY A 159 -4.94 2.63 -14.94
CA GLY A 159 -5.54 1.35 -14.58
C GLY A 159 -4.62 0.17 -14.82
N ASN A 160 -5.14 -1.00 -14.50
CA ASN A 160 -4.52 -2.28 -14.79
C ASN A 160 -5.61 -3.34 -15.05
N THR A 161 -5.22 -4.60 -15.16
CA THR A 161 -6.13 -5.74 -15.40
C THR A 161 -6.93 -6.17 -14.17
N ASP A 162 -6.74 -5.56 -12.99
CA ASP A 162 -7.53 -5.86 -11.80
C ASP A 162 -9.02 -5.48 -12.05
N PRO A 163 -9.97 -6.38 -11.84
CA PRO A 163 -11.41 -6.10 -12.00
C PRO A 163 -11.90 -4.86 -11.24
N LYS A 164 -11.27 -4.53 -10.11
CA LYS A 164 -11.58 -3.34 -9.32
C LYS A 164 -11.30 -2.02 -10.05
N LYS A 165 -10.37 -2.02 -11.01
CA LYS A 165 -10.05 -0.85 -11.85
C LYS A 165 -11.05 -0.63 -12.97
N ASN A 166 -11.87 -1.66 -13.25
CA ASN A 166 -13.01 -1.59 -14.17
C ASN A 166 -12.67 -1.09 -15.59
N ALA A 167 -11.47 -1.43 -16.07
CA ALA A 167 -10.99 -1.06 -17.39
C ALA A 167 -11.98 -1.38 -18.54
N PRO A 168 -12.70 -2.53 -18.55
CA PRO A 168 -13.68 -2.81 -19.61
C PRO A 168 -14.81 -1.78 -19.69
N ARG A 169 -15.28 -1.26 -18.54
CA ARG A 169 -16.31 -0.20 -18.55
C ARG A 169 -15.77 1.15 -19.00
N VAL A 170 -14.53 1.46 -18.67
CA VAL A 170 -13.87 2.69 -19.16
C VAL A 170 -13.76 2.65 -20.68
N LEU A 171 -13.31 1.52 -21.27
CA LEU A 171 -13.23 1.35 -22.71
C LEU A 171 -14.62 1.42 -23.38
N LYS A 172 -15.64 0.82 -22.77
CA LYS A 172 -17.02 0.92 -23.26
C LYS A 172 -17.54 2.35 -23.23
N ALA A 173 -17.28 3.08 -22.13
CA ALA A 173 -17.68 4.48 -22.01
C ALA A 173 -16.99 5.35 -23.06
N TYR A 174 -15.70 5.14 -23.29
CA TYR A 174 -14.95 5.82 -24.33
C TYR A 174 -15.52 5.51 -25.75
N GLY A 175 -15.83 4.26 -26.02
CA GLY A 175 -16.49 3.89 -27.30
C GLY A 175 -17.87 4.53 -27.51
N LEU A 176 -18.64 4.75 -26.43
CA LEU A 176 -19.90 5.50 -26.51
C LEU A 176 -19.64 7.00 -26.76
N TYR A 177 -18.67 7.57 -26.06
CA TYR A 177 -18.26 8.95 -26.25
C TYR A 177 -17.87 9.23 -27.71
N LEU A 178 -17.03 8.39 -28.32
CA LEU A 178 -16.62 8.54 -29.72
C LEU A 178 -17.80 8.47 -30.72
N ARG A 179 -18.86 7.72 -30.40
CA ARG A 179 -20.08 7.65 -31.27
C ARG A 179 -20.94 8.88 -31.14
N GLN A 180 -20.89 9.59 -30.02
CA GLN A 180 -21.71 10.77 -29.73
C GLN A 180 -20.97 12.08 -30.02
N SER A 181 -19.66 12.10 -29.89
CA SER A 181 -18.83 13.23 -30.27
C SER A 181 -18.69 13.22 -31.81
N LYS A 182 -19.19 14.24 -32.44
CA LYS A 182 -19.02 14.49 -33.88
C LYS A 182 -17.63 15.05 -34.20
N HIS A 183 -16.59 14.43 -33.70
CA HIS A 183 -15.20 14.79 -34.02
C HIS A 183 -14.60 13.75 -34.95
#